data_054864de72de6199dbcbdbcaf9b64c20
#
_entry.id   054864de72de6199dbcbdbcaf9b64c20
#
_cell.length_a   1.000
_cell.length_b   1.000
_cell.length_c   1.000
_cell.angle_alpha   90.00
_cell.angle_beta   90.00
_cell.angle_gamma   90.00
#
_symmetry.space_group_name_H-M   'P 1'
#
loop_
_entity.id
_entity.type
_entity.pdbx_description
1 polymer ?
#
loop_
_entity_poly.entity_id
_entity_poly.type
_entity_poly.pdbx_seq_one_letter_code
_entity_poly.pdbx_strand_id
1 'polypeptide(L)'
;MRYYPIVQLLIVALFIIVTLYAISIRNKSLQNQLWAGMAKETAHQLGTPLTSLKGWVEMLRENEGSEKIAVELAKDVDRLQLVSDRFSKIGSTPSMEEKDLVLQINNMVDYIRRRASEKVQFIINTNNNATIPVKISASLFDWVIENLLKNALDAMGGTGKITIDIERTSTEIIIDVTDTGKGISPSNINNLFKPGFTTKKRGWGLGLTLSKRVIEQYHKGSLFVKHSELGKGTTFRIVLRNVEV
;
A
#
# COMPACT_ATOMS: atom_id res chain seq x y z
N MET A 1 5.91 -14.01 56.31
CA MET A 1 7.04 -13.37 55.64
C MET A 1 7.54 -14.12 54.38
N ARG A 2 7.09 -15.35 54.12
CA ARG A 2 7.63 -16.21 53.04
C ARG A 2 7.25 -15.76 51.61
N TYR A 3 6.19 -15.00 51.39
CA TYR A 3 5.68 -14.56 50.08
C TYR A 3 6.11 -13.14 49.70
N TYR A 4 6.67 -12.36 50.58
CA TYR A 4 7.10 -10.99 50.33
C TYR A 4 8.05 -10.82 49.17
N PRO A 5 9.16 -11.62 49.00
CA PRO A 5 10.06 -11.48 47.89
C PRO A 5 9.42 -11.89 46.57
N ILE A 6 8.47 -12.82 46.54
CA ILE A 6 7.77 -13.23 45.31
C ILE A 6 6.86 -12.09 44.82
N VAL A 7 6.12 -11.46 45.74
CA VAL A 7 5.23 -10.31 45.43
C VAL A 7 6.08 -9.13 44.88
N GLN A 8 7.22 -8.84 45.52
CA GLN A 8 8.11 -7.79 45.09
C GLN A 8 8.68 -8.06 43.69
N LEU A 9 9.04 -9.30 43.39
CA LEU A 9 9.53 -9.71 42.06
C LEU A 9 8.45 -9.56 40.99
N LEU A 10 7.20 -9.92 41.31
CA LEU A 10 6.07 -9.75 40.38
C LEU A 10 5.78 -8.29 40.08
N ILE A 11 5.84 -7.41 41.10
CA ILE A 11 5.64 -5.98 40.94
C ILE A 11 6.74 -5.39 40.00
N VAL A 12 8.02 -5.74 40.25
CA VAL A 12 9.14 -5.29 39.44
C VAL A 12 8.99 -5.81 37.99
N ALA A 13 8.64 -7.07 37.78
CA ALA A 13 8.41 -7.65 36.47
C ALA A 13 7.28 -6.95 35.73
N LEU A 14 6.15 -6.69 36.41
CA LEU A 14 5.04 -5.95 35.84
C LEU A 14 5.45 -4.52 35.44
N PHE A 15 6.20 -3.82 36.30
CA PHE A 15 6.71 -2.47 36.01
C PHE A 15 7.62 -2.47 34.75
N ILE A 16 8.52 -3.44 34.63
CA ILE A 16 9.39 -3.60 33.47
C ILE A 16 8.56 -3.82 32.20
N ILE A 17 7.58 -4.73 32.24
CA ILE A 17 6.70 -5.02 31.10
C ILE A 17 5.93 -3.77 30.66
N VAL A 18 5.33 -3.05 31.60
CA VAL A 18 4.58 -1.81 31.31
C VAL A 18 5.49 -0.74 30.73
N THR A 19 6.69 -0.59 31.28
CA THR A 19 7.69 0.39 30.77
C THR A 19 8.14 0.05 29.37
N LEU A 20 8.50 -1.19 29.10
CA LEU A 20 8.88 -1.65 27.74
C LEU A 20 7.74 -1.47 26.74
N TYR A 21 6.50 -1.76 27.14
CA TYR A 21 5.32 -1.55 26.33
C TYR A 21 5.08 -0.07 26.01
N ALA A 22 5.21 0.81 27.01
CA ALA A 22 5.08 2.26 26.84
C ALA A 22 6.17 2.83 25.91
N ILE A 23 7.42 2.38 26.05
CA ILE A 23 8.54 2.76 25.15
C ILE A 23 8.25 2.29 23.72
N SER A 24 7.76 1.07 23.55
CA SER A 24 7.42 0.53 22.23
C SER A 24 6.33 1.35 21.53
N ILE A 25 5.25 1.70 22.24
CA ILE A 25 4.18 2.57 21.72
C ILE A 25 4.73 3.95 21.35
N ARG A 26 5.53 4.55 22.22
CA ARG A 26 6.13 5.87 21.98
C ARG A 26 7.04 5.87 20.75
N ASN A 27 7.88 4.87 20.59
CA ASN A 27 8.74 4.73 19.42
C ASN A 27 7.96 4.57 18.13
N LYS A 28 6.88 3.77 18.16
CA LYS A 28 5.98 3.59 17.01
C LYS A 28 5.27 4.91 16.66
N SER A 29 4.82 5.66 17.65
CA SER A 29 4.19 6.98 17.46
C SER A 29 5.18 8.01 16.86
N LEU A 30 6.39 8.08 17.39
CA LEU A 30 7.46 8.95 16.86
C LEU A 30 7.81 8.62 15.41
N GLN A 31 8.00 7.35 15.10
CA GLN A 31 8.23 6.94 13.72
C GLN A 31 7.08 7.35 12.79
N ASN A 32 5.85 7.19 13.24
CA ASN A 32 4.68 7.59 12.47
C ASN A 32 4.63 9.11 12.21
N GLN A 33 4.95 9.91 13.22
CA GLN A 33 5.00 11.37 13.08
C GLN A 33 6.13 11.82 12.14
N LEU A 34 7.31 11.22 12.26
CA LEU A 34 8.44 11.50 11.36
C LEU A 34 8.08 11.17 9.91
N TRP A 35 7.47 10.01 9.67
CA TRP A 35 7.03 9.62 8.33
C TRP A 35 5.96 10.57 7.76
N ALA A 36 5.00 10.98 8.58
CA ALA A 36 3.97 11.94 8.15
C ALA A 36 4.57 13.30 7.83
N GLY A 37 5.50 13.78 8.68
CA GLY A 37 6.24 15.03 8.45
C GLY A 37 7.07 14.98 7.17
N MET A 38 7.87 13.91 6.98
CA MET A 38 8.67 13.73 5.77
C MET A 38 7.80 13.62 4.52
N ALA A 39 6.69 12.88 4.58
CA ALA A 39 5.79 12.75 3.45
C ALA A 39 5.17 14.11 3.05
N LYS A 40 4.71 14.87 4.02
CA LYS A 40 4.14 16.21 3.80
C LYS A 40 5.19 17.17 3.22
N GLU A 41 6.40 17.17 3.77
CA GLU A 41 7.49 18.00 3.29
C GLU A 41 7.92 17.62 1.88
N THR A 42 8.08 16.32 1.61
CA THR A 42 8.42 15.83 0.26
C THR A 42 7.34 16.21 -0.77
N ALA A 43 6.06 16.09 -0.41
CA ALA A 43 4.97 16.51 -1.28
C ALA A 43 5.02 18.02 -1.57
N HIS A 44 5.30 18.83 -0.56
CA HIS A 44 5.41 20.28 -0.71
C HIS A 44 6.61 20.68 -1.58
N GLN A 45 7.77 20.06 -1.35
CA GLN A 45 8.99 20.32 -2.13
C GLN A 45 8.90 19.80 -3.57
N LEU A 46 8.12 18.75 -3.84
CA LEU A 46 7.85 18.28 -5.19
C LEU A 46 6.79 19.14 -5.91
N GLY A 47 5.84 19.71 -5.18
CA GLY A 47 4.74 20.50 -5.75
C GLY A 47 5.23 21.74 -6.48
N THR A 48 6.22 22.46 -5.95
CA THR A 48 6.77 23.68 -6.55
C THR A 48 7.42 23.44 -7.93
N PRO A 49 8.40 22.51 -8.10
CA PRO A 49 8.99 22.23 -9.41
C PRO A 49 7.97 21.61 -10.38
N LEU A 50 6.99 20.85 -9.88
CA LEU A 50 5.92 20.30 -10.72
C LEU A 50 5.04 21.39 -11.33
N THR A 51 4.72 22.44 -10.58
CA THR A 51 3.96 23.60 -11.10
C THR A 51 4.75 24.30 -12.21
N SER A 52 6.05 24.47 -12.04
CA SER A 52 6.93 25.04 -13.08
C SER A 52 6.99 24.15 -14.32
N LEU A 53 7.13 22.81 -14.15
CA LEU A 53 7.15 21.87 -15.27
C LEU A 53 5.83 21.87 -16.05
N LYS A 54 4.68 21.99 -15.37
CA LYS A 54 3.38 22.15 -16.04
C LYS A 54 3.33 23.41 -16.89
N GLY A 55 3.86 24.52 -16.39
CA GLY A 55 3.98 25.76 -17.16
C GLY A 55 4.84 25.58 -18.42
N TRP A 56 5.98 24.90 -18.32
CA TRP A 56 6.83 24.58 -19.48
C TRP A 56 6.13 23.67 -20.50
N VAL A 57 5.37 22.69 -20.06
CA VAL A 57 4.57 21.82 -20.95
C VAL A 57 3.57 22.65 -21.73
N GLU A 58 2.89 23.61 -21.09
CA GLU A 58 1.91 24.46 -21.75
C GLU A 58 2.57 25.37 -22.79
N MET A 59 3.72 25.98 -22.45
CA MET A 59 4.50 26.78 -23.40
C MET A 59 4.98 25.95 -24.62
N LEU A 60 5.35 24.68 -24.40
CA LEU A 60 5.75 23.78 -25.51
C LEU A 60 4.56 23.39 -26.39
N ARG A 61 3.35 23.33 -25.86
CA ARG A 61 2.13 23.05 -26.65
C ARG A 61 1.79 24.18 -27.62
N GLU A 62 2.11 25.42 -27.21
CA GLU A 62 1.86 26.60 -28.04
C GLU A 62 2.90 26.79 -29.15
N ASN A 63 4.04 26.10 -29.11
CA ASN A 63 5.10 26.18 -30.12
C ASN A 63 4.90 25.12 -31.21
N GLU A 64 4.79 25.55 -32.47
CA GLU A 64 4.70 24.68 -33.63
C GLU A 64 5.90 23.72 -33.69
N GLY A 65 5.62 22.43 -33.86
CA GLY A 65 6.62 21.35 -33.91
C GLY A 65 7.02 20.70 -32.57
N SER A 66 6.61 21.26 -31.45
CA SER A 66 6.95 20.73 -30.10
C SER A 66 5.82 19.91 -29.46
N GLU A 67 4.67 19.78 -30.11
CA GLU A 67 3.46 19.12 -29.57
C GLU A 67 3.72 17.68 -29.09
N LYS A 68 4.49 16.87 -29.83
CA LYS A 68 4.80 15.50 -29.41
C LYS A 68 5.63 15.44 -28.16
N ILE A 69 6.59 16.37 -28.01
CA ILE A 69 7.44 16.47 -26.82
C ILE A 69 6.58 16.93 -25.63
N ALA A 70 5.71 17.90 -25.82
CA ALA A 70 4.79 18.40 -24.80
C ALA A 70 3.88 17.29 -24.26
N VAL A 71 3.34 16.42 -25.13
CA VAL A 71 2.49 15.29 -24.74
C VAL A 71 3.25 14.27 -23.87
N GLU A 72 4.48 13.91 -24.24
CA GLU A 72 5.27 12.97 -23.44
C GLU A 72 5.71 13.59 -22.10
N LEU A 73 6.13 14.86 -22.12
CA LEU A 73 6.50 15.58 -20.91
C LEU A 73 5.31 15.71 -19.95
N ALA A 74 4.10 16.01 -20.48
CA ALA A 74 2.88 16.07 -19.70
C ALA A 74 2.60 14.76 -18.95
N LYS A 75 2.78 13.61 -19.61
CA LYS A 75 2.60 12.30 -18.97
C LYS A 75 3.55 12.09 -17.78
N ASP A 76 4.79 12.53 -17.90
CA ASP A 76 5.77 12.39 -16.84
C ASP A 76 5.49 13.36 -15.68
N VAL A 77 5.07 14.60 -15.99
CA VAL A 77 4.63 15.59 -15.00
C VAL A 77 3.40 15.08 -14.23
N ASP A 78 2.42 14.50 -14.93
CA ASP A 78 1.22 13.91 -14.29
C ASP A 78 1.58 12.73 -13.39
N ARG A 79 2.57 11.91 -13.76
CA ARG A 79 3.09 10.84 -12.90
C ARG A 79 3.73 11.38 -11.63
N LEU A 80 4.53 12.44 -11.75
CA LEU A 80 5.16 13.09 -10.59
C LEU A 80 4.11 13.75 -9.69
N GLN A 81 3.08 14.39 -10.27
CA GLN A 81 1.97 14.96 -9.53
C GLN A 81 1.24 13.88 -8.72
N LEU A 82 0.95 12.75 -9.35
CA LEU A 82 0.31 11.62 -8.66
C LEU A 82 1.14 11.11 -7.47
N VAL A 83 2.46 11.06 -7.60
CA VAL A 83 3.36 10.68 -6.50
C VAL A 83 3.31 11.73 -5.40
N SER A 84 3.42 13.01 -5.73
CA SER A 84 3.33 14.12 -4.77
C SER A 84 2.01 14.11 -3.99
N ASP A 85 0.88 13.93 -4.68
CA ASP A 85 -0.45 13.87 -4.07
C ASP A 85 -0.60 12.68 -3.11
N ARG A 86 -0.02 11.54 -3.46
CA ARG A 86 -0.01 10.35 -2.60
C ARG A 86 0.78 10.59 -1.32
N PHE A 87 1.96 11.23 -1.42
CA PHE A 87 2.76 11.58 -0.24
C PHE A 87 2.04 12.62 0.63
N SER A 88 1.40 13.61 0.03
CA SER A 88 0.59 14.60 0.75
C SER A 88 -0.55 13.96 1.55
N LYS A 89 -1.26 12.97 0.96
CA LYS A 89 -2.35 12.25 1.64
C LYS A 89 -1.86 11.37 2.79
N ILE A 90 -0.65 10.82 2.72
CA ILE A 90 -0.03 10.08 3.83
C ILE A 90 0.30 11.01 5.00
N GLY A 91 0.61 12.29 4.73
CA GLY A 91 0.89 13.30 5.75
C GLY A 91 -0.35 13.97 6.36
N SER A 92 -1.54 13.70 5.82
CA SER A 92 -2.82 14.29 6.26
C SER A 92 -3.78 13.23 6.78
N THR A 93 -4.90 13.66 7.40
CA THR A 93 -6.00 12.75 7.75
C THR A 93 -6.83 12.52 6.49
N PRO A 94 -6.82 11.30 5.90
CA PRO A 94 -7.56 11.05 4.67
C PRO A 94 -9.07 11.01 4.92
N SER A 95 -9.84 11.51 3.96
CA SER A 95 -11.29 11.37 3.96
C SER A 95 -11.67 9.90 3.78
N MET A 96 -12.52 9.40 4.67
CA MET A 96 -13.08 8.05 4.62
C MET A 96 -14.50 8.13 4.07
N GLU A 97 -14.76 7.39 2.98
CA GLU A 97 -16.03 7.39 2.27
C GLU A 97 -16.56 5.97 2.15
N GLU A 98 -17.88 5.83 2.12
CA GLU A 98 -18.50 4.56 1.80
C GLU A 98 -18.38 4.27 0.30
N LYS A 99 -17.79 3.15 -0.05
CA LYS A 99 -17.57 2.72 -1.43
C LYS A 99 -17.91 1.25 -1.58
N ASP A 100 -18.24 0.85 -2.80
CA ASP A 100 -18.31 -0.56 -3.16
C ASP A 100 -16.89 -1.09 -3.45
N LEU A 101 -16.43 -1.99 -2.59
CA LEU A 101 -15.11 -2.60 -2.68
C LEU A 101 -14.90 -3.38 -3.98
N VAL A 102 -15.94 -4.09 -4.43
CA VAL A 102 -15.87 -4.91 -5.65
C VAL A 102 -15.66 -4.01 -6.85
N LEU A 103 -16.43 -2.92 -6.95
CA LEU A 103 -16.28 -1.93 -8.03
C LEU A 103 -14.90 -1.27 -7.98
N GLN A 104 -14.42 -0.90 -6.78
CA GLN A 104 -13.13 -0.26 -6.60
C GLN A 104 -11.98 -1.16 -7.09
N ILE A 105 -12.00 -2.43 -6.71
CA ILE A 105 -10.99 -3.42 -7.13
C ILE A 105 -11.06 -3.69 -8.63
N ASN A 106 -12.27 -3.86 -9.21
CA ASN A 106 -12.45 -4.07 -10.64
C ASN A 106 -11.86 -2.91 -11.45
N ASN A 107 -12.16 -1.66 -11.08
CA ASN A 107 -11.62 -0.47 -11.75
C ASN A 107 -10.08 -0.46 -11.74
N MET A 108 -9.46 -0.80 -10.62
CA MET A 108 -8.01 -0.85 -10.51
C MET A 108 -7.40 -2.00 -11.32
N VAL A 109 -8.02 -3.18 -11.31
CA VAL A 109 -7.58 -4.31 -12.12
C VAL A 109 -7.66 -3.98 -13.60
N ASP A 110 -8.73 -3.36 -14.07
CA ASP A 110 -8.88 -2.97 -15.48
C ASP A 110 -7.86 -1.89 -15.89
N TYR A 111 -7.55 -0.97 -14.98
CA TYR A 111 -6.49 0.02 -15.20
C TYR A 111 -5.11 -0.65 -15.37
N ILE A 112 -4.79 -1.64 -14.54
CA ILE A 112 -3.51 -2.37 -14.61
C ILE A 112 -3.48 -3.33 -15.80
N ARG A 113 -4.59 -4.04 -16.09
CA ARG A 113 -4.72 -4.99 -17.21
C ARG A 113 -4.36 -4.35 -18.55
N ARG A 114 -4.82 -3.12 -18.79
CA ARG A 114 -4.50 -2.35 -20.02
C ARG A 114 -3.03 -2.05 -20.22
N ARG A 115 -2.21 -2.20 -19.17
CA ARG A 115 -0.76 -1.91 -19.15
C ARG A 115 0.08 -3.16 -18.96
N ALA A 116 -0.54 -4.28 -18.65
CA ALA A 116 0.10 -5.57 -18.50
C ALA A 116 0.31 -6.25 -19.86
N SER A 117 1.20 -7.22 -19.90
CA SER A 117 1.32 -8.13 -21.04
C SER A 117 0.05 -8.95 -21.22
N GLU A 118 -0.37 -9.20 -22.45
CA GLU A 118 -1.51 -10.09 -22.78
C GLU A 118 -1.34 -11.53 -22.25
N LYS A 119 -0.12 -11.92 -21.89
CA LYS A 119 0.19 -13.23 -21.29
C LYS A 119 -0.11 -13.30 -19.80
N VAL A 120 -0.60 -12.21 -19.20
CA VAL A 120 -1.00 -12.17 -17.79
C VAL A 120 -2.51 -12.28 -17.67
N GLN A 121 -2.97 -13.29 -16.94
CA GLN A 121 -4.38 -13.50 -16.64
C GLN A 121 -4.76 -12.83 -15.31
N PHE A 122 -5.91 -12.17 -15.28
CA PHE A 122 -6.50 -11.58 -14.06
C PHE A 122 -7.83 -12.25 -13.76
N ILE A 123 -7.96 -12.78 -12.55
CA ILE A 123 -9.18 -13.44 -12.04
C ILE A 123 -9.61 -12.71 -10.77
N ILE A 124 -10.89 -12.39 -10.66
CA ILE A 124 -11.48 -11.79 -9.45
C ILE A 124 -12.62 -12.69 -9.00
N ASN A 125 -12.54 -13.18 -7.77
CA ASN A 125 -13.55 -14.03 -7.14
C ASN A 125 -14.17 -13.27 -5.97
N THR A 126 -15.46 -13.09 -5.97
CA THR A 126 -16.18 -12.32 -4.94
C THR A 126 -17.11 -13.18 -4.07
N ASN A 127 -17.03 -14.52 -4.17
CA ASN A 127 -17.90 -15.46 -3.46
C ASN A 127 -19.39 -15.08 -3.60
N ASN A 128 -19.81 -14.77 -4.84
CA ASN A 128 -21.18 -14.33 -5.20
C ASN A 128 -21.64 -12.98 -4.58
N ASN A 129 -20.76 -12.22 -3.97
CA ASN A 129 -21.09 -10.87 -3.54
C ASN A 129 -20.97 -9.92 -4.74
N ALA A 130 -22.09 -9.39 -5.20
CA ALA A 130 -22.12 -8.40 -6.30
C ALA A 130 -21.57 -7.05 -5.84
N THR A 131 -21.81 -6.68 -4.57
CA THR A 131 -21.36 -5.44 -3.94
C THR A 131 -20.92 -5.70 -2.51
N ILE A 132 -19.89 -5.00 -2.05
CA ILE A 132 -19.40 -5.05 -0.66
C ILE A 132 -19.18 -3.61 -0.21
N PRO A 133 -20.15 -3.01 0.52
CA PRO A 133 -19.98 -1.67 1.08
C PRO A 133 -18.86 -1.67 2.11
N VAL A 134 -17.96 -0.70 2.01
CA VAL A 134 -16.82 -0.54 2.92
C VAL A 134 -16.46 0.94 3.08
N LYS A 135 -16.08 1.33 4.29
CA LYS A 135 -15.61 2.69 4.55
C LYS A 135 -14.11 2.78 4.35
N ILE A 136 -13.70 3.40 3.23
CA ILE A 136 -12.29 3.51 2.81
C ILE A 136 -11.95 4.91 2.31
N SER A 137 -10.67 5.26 2.32
CA SER A 137 -10.13 6.35 1.51
C SER A 137 -9.83 5.80 0.12
N ALA A 138 -10.72 6.03 -0.85
CA ALA A 138 -10.67 5.43 -2.17
C ALA A 138 -9.27 5.56 -2.82
N SER A 139 -8.72 6.77 -2.85
CA SER A 139 -7.42 7.02 -3.48
C SER A 139 -6.22 6.34 -2.81
N LEU A 140 -6.24 6.20 -1.47
CA LEU A 140 -5.18 5.49 -0.74
C LEU A 140 -5.36 3.98 -0.87
N PHE A 141 -6.59 3.50 -0.88
CA PHE A 141 -6.88 2.09 -1.09
C PHE A 141 -6.50 1.65 -2.52
N ASP A 142 -6.85 2.44 -3.53
CA ASP A 142 -6.42 2.23 -4.91
C ASP A 142 -4.92 2.10 -5.03
N TRP A 143 -4.18 2.98 -4.35
CA TRP A 143 -2.74 2.90 -4.34
C TRP A 143 -2.21 1.60 -3.72
N VAL A 144 -2.83 1.10 -2.64
CA VAL A 144 -2.46 -0.20 -2.06
C VAL A 144 -2.65 -1.32 -3.08
N ILE A 145 -3.83 -1.39 -3.71
CA ILE A 145 -4.14 -2.42 -4.71
C ILE A 145 -3.19 -2.29 -5.92
N GLU A 146 -3.00 -1.08 -6.44
CA GLU A 146 -2.06 -0.82 -7.53
C GLU A 146 -0.65 -1.33 -7.21
N ASN A 147 -0.15 -1.05 -6.00
CA ASN A 147 1.18 -1.47 -5.57
C ASN A 147 1.30 -2.99 -5.46
N LEU A 148 0.29 -3.68 -4.92
CA LEU A 148 0.27 -5.14 -4.85
C LEU A 148 0.24 -5.77 -6.26
N LEU A 149 -0.61 -5.25 -7.16
CA LEU A 149 -0.70 -5.73 -8.54
C LEU A 149 0.61 -5.49 -9.32
N LYS A 150 1.23 -4.33 -9.18
CA LYS A 150 2.55 -4.06 -9.78
C LYS A 150 3.65 -4.97 -9.24
N ASN A 151 3.62 -5.27 -7.94
CA ASN A 151 4.57 -6.21 -7.35
C ASN A 151 4.36 -7.62 -7.89
N ALA A 152 3.11 -8.05 -8.08
CA ALA A 152 2.76 -9.32 -8.71
C ALA A 152 3.28 -9.40 -10.16
N LEU A 153 3.02 -8.38 -10.97
CA LEU A 153 3.52 -8.31 -12.36
C LEU A 153 5.04 -8.39 -12.44
N ASP A 154 5.75 -7.64 -11.58
CA ASP A 154 7.21 -7.67 -11.51
C ASP A 154 7.75 -9.04 -11.08
N ALA A 155 7.05 -9.74 -10.17
CA ALA A 155 7.44 -11.07 -9.72
C ALA A 155 7.24 -12.13 -10.81
N MET A 156 6.30 -11.95 -11.72
CA MET A 156 5.97 -12.88 -12.81
C MET A 156 6.76 -12.64 -14.10
N GLY A 157 7.43 -11.50 -14.24
CA GLY A 157 8.22 -11.20 -15.45
C GLY A 157 7.39 -11.13 -16.75
N GLY A 158 6.11 -10.75 -16.65
CA GLY A 158 5.23 -10.52 -17.79
C GLY A 158 4.42 -11.74 -18.26
N THR A 159 4.45 -12.87 -17.55
CA THR A 159 3.65 -14.06 -17.87
C THR A 159 3.19 -14.73 -16.58
N GLY A 160 1.90 -15.04 -16.45
CA GLY A 160 1.37 -15.71 -15.27
C GLY A 160 -0.07 -15.34 -14.97
N LYS A 161 -0.47 -15.55 -13.72
CA LYS A 161 -1.85 -15.31 -13.28
C LYS A 161 -1.85 -14.51 -11.97
N ILE A 162 -2.71 -13.50 -11.90
CA ILE A 162 -3.06 -12.79 -10.67
C ILE A 162 -4.50 -13.16 -10.32
N THR A 163 -4.71 -13.65 -9.11
CA THR A 163 -6.04 -13.96 -8.57
C THR A 163 -6.31 -13.04 -7.40
N ILE A 164 -7.48 -12.41 -7.38
CA ILE A 164 -7.95 -11.61 -6.26
C ILE A 164 -9.20 -12.29 -5.71
N ASP A 165 -9.09 -12.83 -4.51
CA ASP A 165 -10.20 -13.46 -3.80
C ASP A 165 -10.72 -12.50 -2.75
N ILE A 166 -12.03 -12.19 -2.79
CA ILE A 166 -12.68 -11.28 -1.85
C ILE A 166 -13.73 -12.07 -1.07
N GLU A 167 -13.56 -12.13 0.23
CA GLU A 167 -14.46 -12.81 1.15
C GLU A 167 -15.00 -11.81 2.18
N ARG A 168 -16.32 -11.80 2.38
CA ARG A 168 -16.97 -11.01 3.42
C ARG A 168 -17.51 -11.96 4.48
N THR A 169 -17.09 -11.75 5.72
CA THR A 169 -17.64 -12.39 6.93
C THR A 169 -18.46 -11.40 7.72
N SER A 170 -19.05 -11.82 8.83
CA SER A 170 -19.81 -10.94 9.74
C SER A 170 -18.93 -9.84 10.35
N THR A 171 -17.64 -10.08 10.55
CA THR A 171 -16.73 -9.17 11.26
C THR A 171 -15.64 -8.55 10.38
N GLU A 172 -15.30 -9.19 9.27
CA GLU A 172 -14.15 -8.84 8.46
C GLU A 172 -14.44 -8.95 6.96
N ILE A 173 -13.70 -8.16 6.19
CA ILE A 173 -13.58 -8.29 4.73
C ILE A 173 -12.12 -8.68 4.46
N ILE A 174 -11.94 -9.82 3.80
CA ILE A 174 -10.63 -10.40 3.50
C ILE A 174 -10.40 -10.29 2.00
N ILE A 175 -9.23 -9.76 1.61
CA ILE A 175 -8.82 -9.62 0.23
C ILE A 175 -7.46 -10.30 0.07
N ASP A 176 -7.42 -11.38 -0.68
CA ASP A 176 -6.20 -12.10 -1.04
C ASP A 176 -5.77 -11.72 -2.46
N VAL A 177 -4.57 -11.20 -2.61
CA VAL A 177 -3.95 -10.93 -3.91
C VAL A 177 -2.85 -11.94 -4.11
N THR A 178 -3.08 -12.89 -5.02
CA THR A 178 -2.20 -14.04 -5.29
C THR A 178 -1.58 -13.90 -6.68
N ASP A 179 -0.27 -14.02 -6.77
CA ASP A 179 0.48 -14.11 -8.02
C ASP A 179 1.13 -15.50 -8.19
N THR A 180 1.45 -15.86 -9.42
CA THR A 180 2.20 -17.08 -9.77
C THR A 180 3.66 -16.79 -10.10
N GLY A 181 4.23 -15.76 -9.47
CA GLY A 181 5.58 -15.29 -9.74
C GLY A 181 6.67 -16.10 -9.02
N LYS A 182 7.85 -15.49 -8.92
CA LYS A 182 9.06 -16.12 -8.35
C LYS A 182 8.97 -16.42 -6.85
N GLY A 183 7.96 -15.92 -6.14
CA GLY A 183 7.86 -16.05 -4.70
C GLY A 183 8.88 -15.23 -3.92
N ILE A 184 8.83 -15.34 -2.59
CA ILE A 184 9.68 -14.61 -1.65
C ILE A 184 10.35 -15.60 -0.72
N SER A 185 11.67 -15.48 -0.53
CA SER A 185 12.39 -16.35 0.40
C SER A 185 11.94 -16.10 1.85
N PRO A 186 11.87 -17.15 2.71
CA PRO A 186 11.48 -17.01 4.10
C PRO A 186 12.30 -15.96 4.87
N SER A 187 13.59 -15.83 4.57
CA SER A 187 14.50 -14.84 5.18
C SER A 187 14.09 -13.38 4.88
N ASN A 188 13.42 -13.15 3.74
CA ASN A 188 13.01 -11.83 3.30
C ASN A 188 11.61 -11.43 3.77
N ILE A 189 10.75 -12.39 4.12
CA ILE A 189 9.34 -12.12 4.51
C ILE A 189 9.29 -11.11 5.67
N ASN A 190 10.11 -11.29 6.70
CA ASN A 190 10.15 -10.40 7.87
C ASN A 190 10.68 -8.99 7.57
N ASN A 191 11.34 -8.82 6.41
CA ASN A 191 11.94 -7.54 6.03
C ASN A 191 11.11 -6.77 4.99
N LEU A 192 10.13 -7.43 4.33
CA LEU A 192 9.36 -6.86 3.21
C LEU A 192 8.69 -5.52 3.51
N PHE A 193 8.26 -5.35 4.75
CA PHE A 193 7.55 -4.14 5.20
C PHE A 193 8.48 -3.13 5.88
N LYS A 194 9.81 -3.39 5.93
CA LYS A 194 10.77 -2.43 6.45
C LYS A 194 11.04 -1.35 5.41
N PRO A 195 11.10 -0.07 5.81
CA PRO A 195 11.42 1.02 4.88
C PRO A 195 12.76 0.79 4.17
N GLY A 196 12.77 1.01 2.85
CA GLY A 196 13.98 0.88 2.04
C GLY A 196 14.32 -0.56 1.63
N PHE A 197 13.60 -1.58 2.11
CA PHE A 197 13.85 -2.95 1.69
C PHE A 197 13.34 -3.20 0.27
N THR A 198 14.24 -3.60 -0.62
CA THR A 198 13.91 -3.96 -2.00
C THR A 198 14.88 -5.01 -2.55
N THR A 199 14.37 -5.93 -3.32
CA THR A 199 15.16 -6.87 -4.13
C THR A 199 15.22 -6.46 -5.60
N LYS A 200 14.59 -5.34 -5.97
CA LYS A 200 14.54 -4.82 -7.33
C LYS A 200 15.75 -3.92 -7.60
N LYS A 201 16.31 -3.97 -8.81
CA LYS A 201 17.38 -3.05 -9.25
C LYS A 201 16.93 -1.59 -9.29
N ARG A 202 15.64 -1.34 -9.50
CA ARG A 202 15.02 -0.01 -9.51
C ARG A 202 13.83 -0.03 -8.53
N GLY A 203 13.80 0.93 -7.62
CA GLY A 203 12.74 1.09 -6.62
C GLY A 203 13.30 1.45 -5.25
N TRP A 204 12.54 2.26 -4.50
CA TRP A 204 12.96 2.84 -3.22
C TRP A 204 12.65 1.93 -2.03
N GLY A 205 12.04 0.75 -2.26
CA GLY A 205 11.64 -0.14 -1.17
C GLY A 205 10.57 0.43 -0.24
N LEU A 206 9.79 1.41 -0.70
CA LEU A 206 8.79 2.11 0.11
C LEU A 206 7.35 1.61 -0.14
N GLY A 207 7.08 0.96 -1.27
CA GLY A 207 5.72 0.61 -1.69
C GLY A 207 4.97 -0.23 -0.67
N LEU A 208 5.52 -1.39 -0.27
CA LEU A 208 4.88 -2.28 0.71
C LEU A 208 4.82 -1.68 2.11
N THR A 209 5.85 -0.93 2.53
CA THR A 209 5.85 -0.23 3.81
C THR A 209 4.69 0.78 3.90
N LEU A 210 4.52 1.57 2.84
CA LEU A 210 3.45 2.57 2.76
C LEU A 210 2.07 1.90 2.59
N SER A 211 1.96 0.82 1.80
CA SER A 211 0.72 0.04 1.69
C SER A 211 0.28 -0.51 3.05
N LYS A 212 1.21 -1.08 3.81
CA LYS A 212 0.94 -1.57 5.17
C LYS A 212 0.47 -0.43 6.08
N ARG A 213 1.16 0.71 6.04
CA ARG A 213 0.78 1.89 6.81
C ARG A 213 -0.63 2.38 6.45
N VAL A 214 -0.96 2.45 5.16
CA VAL A 214 -2.29 2.86 4.68
C VAL A 214 -3.37 1.95 5.23
N ILE A 215 -3.18 0.64 5.17
CA ILE A 215 -4.15 -0.33 5.68
C ILE A 215 -4.24 -0.27 7.21
N GLU A 216 -3.11 -0.29 7.94
CA GLU A 216 -3.12 -0.38 9.39
C GLU A 216 -3.52 0.94 10.06
N GLN A 217 -3.03 2.09 9.59
CA GLN A 217 -3.26 3.36 10.28
C GLN A 217 -4.56 4.04 9.87
N TYR A 218 -4.87 4.05 8.58
CA TYR A 218 -6.04 4.77 8.07
C TYR A 218 -7.28 3.88 7.97
N HIS A 219 -7.13 2.63 7.54
CA HIS A 219 -8.26 1.70 7.40
C HIS A 219 -8.45 0.78 8.60
N LYS A 220 -7.57 0.86 9.64
CA LYS A 220 -7.64 0.05 10.87
C LYS A 220 -7.70 -1.47 10.60
N GLY A 221 -7.13 -1.88 9.48
CA GLY A 221 -7.02 -3.25 9.03
C GLY A 221 -5.62 -3.84 9.24
N SER A 222 -5.30 -4.89 8.51
CA SER A 222 -3.97 -5.49 8.48
C SER A 222 -3.55 -5.87 7.06
N LEU A 223 -2.23 -5.79 6.76
CA LEU A 223 -1.62 -6.23 5.51
C LEU A 223 -0.40 -7.10 5.82
N PHE A 224 -0.39 -8.33 5.31
CA PHE A 224 0.71 -9.26 5.51
C PHE A 224 0.82 -10.29 4.37
N VAL A 225 1.91 -11.04 4.35
CA VAL A 225 2.07 -12.19 3.45
C VAL A 225 1.36 -13.39 4.08
N LYS A 226 0.30 -13.87 3.44
CA LYS A 226 -0.43 -15.08 3.86
C LYS A 226 0.38 -16.34 3.57
N HIS A 227 0.93 -16.40 2.36
CA HIS A 227 1.72 -17.52 1.88
C HIS A 227 2.69 -17.04 0.80
N SER A 228 3.89 -17.62 0.77
CA SER A 228 4.82 -17.43 -0.34
C SER A 228 5.75 -18.63 -0.43
N GLU A 229 5.95 -19.12 -1.65
CA GLU A 229 6.86 -20.24 -1.94
C GLU A 229 7.68 -19.89 -3.18
N LEU A 230 8.98 -20.11 -3.11
CA LEU A 230 9.89 -19.84 -4.22
C LEU A 230 9.50 -20.64 -5.46
N GLY A 231 9.35 -19.93 -6.59
CA GLY A 231 8.96 -20.52 -7.88
C GLY A 231 7.45 -20.81 -8.02
N LYS A 232 6.63 -20.60 -6.98
CA LYS A 232 5.17 -20.84 -7.05
C LYS A 232 4.33 -19.58 -6.91
N GLY A 233 4.89 -18.52 -6.29
CA GLY A 233 4.23 -17.23 -6.16
C GLY A 233 4.03 -16.77 -4.72
N THR A 234 3.24 -15.70 -4.58
CA THR A 234 2.97 -15.04 -3.31
C THR A 234 1.49 -14.69 -3.18
N THR A 235 0.96 -14.83 -1.97
CA THR A 235 -0.36 -14.31 -1.58
C THR A 235 -0.18 -13.23 -0.52
N PHE A 236 -0.55 -11.99 -0.86
CA PHE A 236 -0.72 -10.92 0.11
C PHE A 236 -2.16 -10.90 0.59
N ARG A 237 -2.37 -10.75 1.89
CA ARG A 237 -3.68 -10.63 2.51
C ARG A 237 -3.89 -9.25 3.11
N ILE A 238 -5.01 -8.62 2.74
CA ILE A 238 -5.58 -7.46 3.40
C ILE A 238 -6.79 -7.92 4.20
N VAL A 239 -6.88 -7.49 5.46
CA VAL A 239 -8.08 -7.68 6.30
C VAL A 239 -8.58 -6.31 6.69
N LEU A 240 -9.84 -6.01 6.39
CA LEU A 240 -10.54 -4.80 6.81
C LEU A 240 -11.69 -5.19 7.77
N ARG A 241 -12.07 -4.28 8.66
CA ARG A 241 -13.25 -4.50 9.49
C ARG A 241 -14.52 -4.38 8.65
N ASN A 242 -15.39 -5.36 8.77
CA ASN A 242 -16.74 -5.25 8.25
C ASN A 242 -17.55 -4.43 9.26
N VAL A 243 -17.75 -3.15 8.95
CA VAL A 243 -18.64 -2.30 9.75
C VAL A 243 -20.01 -2.48 9.14
N GLU A 244 -20.89 -3.21 9.82
CA GLU A 244 -22.30 -3.20 9.44
C GLU A 244 -22.81 -1.75 9.51
N VAL A 245 -23.35 -1.28 8.38
CA VAL A 245 -24.02 0.01 8.26
C VAL A 245 -25.44 -0.12 8.80
#